data_fd42befff53dccfb39c724dddf9d77bc
#
_entry.id   fd42befff53dccfb39c724dddf9d77bc
#
_cell.length_a   1.000
_cell.length_b   1.000
_cell.length_c   1.000
_cell.angle_alpha   90.00
_cell.angle_beta   90.00
_cell.angle_gamma   90.00
#
_symmetry.space_group_name_H-M   'P 1'
#
loop_
_entity.id
_entity.type
_entity.pdbx_description
1 polymer ?
#
loop_
_entity_poly.entity_id
_entity_poly.type
_entity_poly.pdbx_seq_one_letter_code
_entity_poly.pdbx_strand_id
1 'polypeptide(L)'
;EKVMSDFISLNSILVNGKSYKVPIYQRNYSWSKDDWEDLWHDILEIPNDKTHYLGYMVLQPENASKDSYWIIDGQQRLTTLSILCLAVTSLIKKWSVEGIETEDNKIRFDKITERYLGNFSLSKLSIDPKLTLNRNNDDYYKSWLLKLRQPIVLSKLKPSQKLLQNAFDYYFEQLQNHFKLNKSGADLSEFLEKI
;
A
#
# COMPACT_ATOMS: atom_id res chain seq x y z
N GLU A 1 12.40 -14.31 22.24
CA GLU A 1 11.67 -13.63 21.14
C GLU A 1 12.69 -13.04 20.18
N LYS A 2 12.61 -13.47 18.92
CA LYS A 2 13.58 -13.05 17.92
C LYS A 2 13.04 -11.81 17.19
N VAL A 3 13.54 -10.63 17.53
CA VAL A 3 13.33 -9.40 16.77
C VAL A 3 14.18 -9.49 15.50
N MET A 4 13.55 -9.26 14.33
CA MET A 4 14.23 -9.25 13.04
C MET A 4 14.35 -7.82 12.56
N SER A 5 15.58 -7.41 12.20
CA SER A 5 15.85 -6.14 11.53
C SER A 5 16.63 -6.39 10.26
N ASP A 6 16.19 -5.84 9.13
CA ASP A 6 16.87 -6.01 7.85
C ASP A 6 16.53 -4.88 6.88
N PHE A 7 17.35 -4.72 5.85
CA PHE A 7 17.01 -3.90 4.69
C PHE A 7 16.01 -4.64 3.81
N ILE A 8 14.82 -4.07 3.62
CA ILE A 8 13.68 -4.76 3.02
C ILE A 8 13.17 -3.98 1.81
N SER A 9 12.87 -4.68 0.72
CA SER A 9 12.12 -4.14 -0.41
C SER A 9 10.62 -4.39 -0.22
N LEU A 10 9.78 -3.67 -0.98
CA LEU A 10 8.33 -3.88 -0.95
C LEU A 10 7.96 -5.32 -1.30
N ASN A 11 8.58 -5.88 -2.34
CA ASN A 11 8.35 -7.27 -2.72
C ASN A 11 8.72 -8.24 -1.62
N SER A 12 9.88 -8.08 -0.98
CA SER A 12 10.34 -9.00 0.06
C SER A 12 9.45 -9.00 1.30
N ILE A 13 8.81 -7.87 1.61
CA ILE A 13 7.95 -7.78 2.79
C ILE A 13 6.47 -8.15 2.49
N LEU A 14 5.94 -7.78 1.35
CA LEU A 14 4.53 -8.01 1.04
C LEU A 14 4.26 -9.25 0.19
N VAL A 15 5.26 -9.75 -0.57
CA VAL A 15 5.10 -10.91 -1.44
C VAL A 15 5.75 -12.15 -0.82
N ASN A 16 5.33 -12.50 0.39
CA ASN A 16 5.93 -13.61 1.16
C ASN A 16 4.91 -14.44 1.96
N GLY A 17 3.60 -14.21 1.77
CA GLY A 17 2.54 -14.91 2.51
C GLY A 17 2.38 -14.49 3.97
N LYS A 18 3.06 -13.44 4.41
CA LYS A 18 3.03 -12.95 5.79
C LYS A 18 2.08 -11.78 5.95
N SER A 19 1.65 -11.53 7.19
CA SER A 19 0.85 -10.38 7.57
C SER A 19 1.54 -9.57 8.66
N TYR A 20 1.22 -8.27 8.71
CA TYR A 20 1.88 -7.31 9.59
C TYR A 20 0.85 -6.49 10.34
N LYS A 21 1.14 -6.20 11.61
CA LYS A 21 0.26 -5.42 12.48
C LYS A 21 1.04 -4.28 13.14
N VAL A 22 0.44 -3.12 13.18
CA VAL A 22 0.95 -1.98 13.96
C VAL A 22 0.45 -2.14 15.41
N PRO A 23 1.35 -2.20 16.40
CA PRO A 23 0.94 -2.26 17.81
C PRO A 23 0.11 -1.04 18.22
N ILE A 24 -0.85 -1.24 19.14
CA ILE A 24 -1.74 -0.16 19.56
C ILE A 24 -1.02 0.98 20.31
N TYR A 25 0.15 0.72 20.87
CA TYR A 25 0.97 1.75 21.54
C TYR A 25 1.77 2.61 20.55
N GLN A 26 1.84 2.23 19.29
CA GLN A 26 2.45 3.06 18.25
C GLN A 26 1.54 4.22 17.89
N ARG A 27 2.15 5.33 17.47
CA ARG A 27 1.39 6.50 17.05
C ARG A 27 0.56 6.22 15.79
N ASN A 28 -0.50 6.98 15.62
CA ASN A 28 -1.29 7.00 14.40
C ASN A 28 -0.46 7.44 13.19
N TYR A 29 -0.98 7.19 12.00
CA TYR A 29 -0.37 7.67 10.77
C TYR A 29 -0.15 9.19 10.86
N SER A 30 1.08 9.62 10.61
CA SER A 30 1.50 11.00 10.81
C SER A 30 2.30 11.60 9.64
N TRP A 31 2.57 10.80 8.60
CA TRP A 31 3.22 11.31 7.41
C TRP A 31 2.35 12.35 6.71
N SER A 32 3.00 13.37 6.17
CA SER A 32 2.37 14.49 5.48
C SER A 32 2.99 14.66 4.09
N LYS A 33 2.62 15.72 3.40
CA LYS A 33 3.00 15.97 2.02
C LYS A 33 4.50 15.92 1.78
N ASP A 34 5.31 16.51 2.65
CA ASP A 34 6.77 16.51 2.51
C ASP A 34 7.34 15.08 2.51
N ASP A 35 6.83 14.22 3.39
CA ASP A 35 7.23 12.80 3.46
C ASP A 35 6.81 12.05 2.19
N TRP A 36 5.60 12.31 1.68
CA TRP A 36 5.10 11.67 0.46
C TRP A 36 5.90 12.10 -0.77
N GLU A 37 6.26 13.38 -0.85
CA GLU A 37 7.09 13.92 -1.92
C GLU A 37 8.49 13.29 -1.91
N ASP A 38 9.12 13.20 -0.75
CA ASP A 38 10.44 12.59 -0.59
C ASP A 38 10.41 11.12 -1.04
N LEU A 39 9.42 10.34 -0.61
CA LEU A 39 9.29 8.95 -1.03
C LEU A 39 9.04 8.84 -2.53
N TRP A 40 8.19 9.70 -3.10
CA TRP A 40 7.90 9.70 -4.54
C TRP A 40 9.15 9.99 -5.37
N HIS A 41 9.94 10.98 -4.97
CA HIS A 41 11.21 11.29 -5.63
C HIS A 41 12.19 10.12 -5.54
N ASP A 42 12.32 9.50 -4.38
CA ASP A 42 13.17 8.32 -4.20
C ASP A 42 12.76 7.19 -5.17
N ILE A 43 11.45 6.95 -5.30
CA ILE A 43 10.92 5.93 -6.21
C ILE A 43 11.25 6.26 -7.67
N LEU A 44 11.07 7.51 -8.10
CA LEU A 44 11.36 7.93 -9.47
C LEU A 44 12.86 7.82 -9.82
N GLU A 45 13.73 7.94 -8.84
CA GLU A 45 15.18 7.86 -9.02
C GLU A 45 15.70 6.41 -9.03
N ILE A 46 14.85 5.39 -8.77
CA ILE A 46 15.29 4.00 -8.82
C ILE A 46 15.73 3.64 -10.25
N PRO A 47 17.00 3.21 -10.48
CA PRO A 47 17.42 2.73 -11.78
C PRO A 47 16.61 1.50 -12.23
N ASN A 48 16.40 1.35 -13.53
CA ASN A 48 15.58 0.27 -14.09
C ASN A 48 16.09 -1.15 -13.75
N ASP A 49 17.36 -1.27 -13.45
CA ASP A 49 18.03 -2.54 -13.12
C ASP A 49 18.22 -2.77 -11.61
N LYS A 50 17.64 -1.90 -10.78
CA LYS A 50 17.77 -1.97 -9.32
C LYS A 50 16.42 -1.96 -8.63
N THR A 51 16.42 -2.44 -7.38
CA THR A 51 15.25 -2.42 -6.49
C THR A 51 15.48 -1.38 -5.39
N HIS A 52 14.43 -0.68 -5.03
CA HIS A 52 14.45 0.22 -3.88
C HIS A 52 14.42 -0.58 -2.57
N TYR A 53 15.24 -0.16 -1.62
CA TYR A 53 15.21 -0.69 -0.26
C TYR A 53 14.45 0.26 0.65
N LEU A 54 13.49 -0.27 1.39
CA LEU A 54 12.64 0.50 2.31
C LEU A 54 13.38 1.03 3.53
N GLY A 55 14.65 0.70 3.67
CA GLY A 55 15.43 0.97 4.87
C GLY A 55 15.21 -0.11 5.94
N TYR A 56 15.51 0.21 7.16
CA TYR A 56 15.34 -0.71 8.28
C TYR A 56 13.87 -0.84 8.68
N MET A 57 13.46 -2.09 8.87
CA MET A 57 12.22 -2.43 9.58
C MET A 57 12.56 -3.36 10.74
N VAL A 58 11.91 -3.12 11.88
CA VAL A 58 12.03 -3.99 13.05
C VAL A 58 10.73 -4.72 13.24
N LEU A 59 10.76 -6.03 13.15
CA LEU A 59 9.61 -6.91 13.20
C LEU A 59 9.75 -7.90 14.38
N GLN A 60 8.64 -8.17 15.04
CA GLN A 60 8.54 -9.14 16.12
C GLN A 60 7.45 -10.16 15.80
N PRO A 61 7.74 -11.47 15.83
CA PRO A 61 6.70 -12.48 15.65
C PRO A 61 5.55 -12.29 16.65
N GLU A 62 4.31 -12.36 16.18
CA GLU A 62 3.14 -12.19 17.05
C GLU A 62 2.98 -13.36 18.02
N ASN A 63 3.20 -14.58 17.52
CA ASN A 63 3.06 -15.82 18.26
C ASN A 63 4.08 -16.85 17.77
N ALA A 64 3.95 -18.10 18.18
CA ALA A 64 4.66 -19.23 17.58
C ALA A 64 4.35 -19.39 16.07
N SER A 65 3.29 -18.74 15.56
CA SER A 65 3.01 -18.62 14.13
C SER A 65 4.11 -17.82 13.43
N LYS A 66 4.64 -18.37 12.34
CA LYS A 66 5.70 -17.72 11.55
C LYS A 66 5.18 -16.73 10.51
N ASP A 67 3.85 -16.50 10.47
CA ASP A 67 3.21 -15.80 9.37
C ASP A 67 2.65 -14.42 9.77
N SER A 68 2.69 -14.06 11.05
CA SER A 68 2.18 -12.79 11.56
C SER A 68 3.22 -12.07 12.42
N TYR A 69 3.42 -10.78 12.14
CA TYR A 69 4.45 -9.97 12.78
C TYR A 69 3.90 -8.64 13.29
N TRP A 70 4.39 -8.19 14.44
CA TRP A 70 4.26 -6.83 14.89
C TRP A 70 5.33 -5.96 14.25
N ILE A 71 4.95 -4.77 13.78
CA ILE A 71 5.90 -3.77 13.28
C ILE A 71 6.34 -2.92 14.46
N ILE A 72 7.58 -3.11 14.91
CA ILE A 72 8.15 -2.33 16.00
C ILE A 72 8.69 -0.99 15.50
N ASP A 73 9.26 -0.97 14.29
CA ASP A 73 9.72 0.24 13.61
C ASP A 73 9.51 0.13 12.09
N GLY A 74 9.25 1.25 11.42
CA GLY A 74 9.04 1.33 9.98
C GLY A 74 7.56 1.40 9.54
N GLN A 75 6.65 1.55 10.47
CA GLN A 75 5.20 1.52 10.21
C GLN A 75 4.71 2.62 9.27
N GLN A 76 5.22 3.85 9.39
CA GLN A 76 4.76 4.98 8.56
C GLN A 76 5.07 4.72 7.09
N ARG A 77 6.28 4.27 6.81
CA ARG A 77 6.73 3.96 5.45
C ARG A 77 5.95 2.79 4.85
N LEU A 78 5.80 1.68 5.57
CA LEU A 78 5.05 0.53 5.07
C LEU A 78 3.58 0.87 4.82
N THR A 79 2.95 1.62 5.72
CA THR A 79 1.57 2.10 5.52
C THR A 79 1.47 2.94 4.24
N THR A 80 2.39 3.86 4.03
CA THR A 80 2.41 4.72 2.84
C THR A 80 2.62 3.90 1.56
N LEU A 81 3.48 2.90 1.58
CA LEU A 81 3.70 2.04 0.42
C LEU A 81 2.49 1.15 0.12
N SER A 82 1.78 0.68 1.13
CA SER A 82 0.50 -0.01 0.93
C SER A 82 -0.54 0.91 0.28
N ILE A 83 -0.59 2.18 0.69
CA ILE A 83 -1.45 3.19 0.07
C ILE A 83 -1.04 3.44 -1.39
N LEU A 84 0.25 3.51 -1.69
CA LEU A 84 0.73 3.60 -3.07
C LEU A 84 0.25 2.40 -3.91
N CYS A 85 0.33 1.18 -3.39
CA CYS A 85 -0.20 0.00 -4.06
C CYS A 85 -1.70 0.12 -4.34
N LEU A 86 -2.47 0.66 -3.39
CA LEU A 86 -3.90 0.95 -3.59
C LEU A 86 -4.13 1.97 -4.70
N ALA A 87 -3.32 3.02 -4.75
CA ALA A 87 -3.39 4.03 -5.81
C ALA A 87 -3.09 3.41 -7.20
N VAL A 88 -2.12 2.50 -7.27
CA VAL A 88 -1.82 1.74 -8.50
C VAL A 88 -3.03 0.90 -8.93
N THR A 89 -3.62 0.14 -8.03
CA THR A 89 -4.82 -0.66 -8.35
C THR A 89 -6.00 0.20 -8.78
N SER A 90 -6.17 1.36 -8.15
CA SER A 90 -7.22 2.31 -8.51
C SER A 90 -7.04 2.86 -9.92
N LEU A 91 -5.82 3.18 -10.31
CA LEU A 91 -5.50 3.68 -11.65
C LEU A 91 -5.72 2.59 -12.71
N ILE A 92 -5.29 1.35 -12.45
CA ILE A 92 -5.52 0.21 -13.34
C ILE A 92 -7.02 -0.04 -13.54
N LYS A 93 -7.79 0.01 -12.45
CA LYS A 93 -9.25 -0.10 -12.51
C LYS A 93 -9.88 1.01 -13.36
N LYS A 94 -9.43 2.24 -13.16
CA LYS A 94 -9.89 3.39 -13.96
C LYS A 94 -9.63 3.16 -15.45
N TRP A 95 -8.43 2.74 -15.82
CA TRP A 95 -8.10 2.44 -17.22
C TRP A 95 -8.98 1.32 -17.79
N SER A 96 -9.20 0.25 -17.02
CA SER A 96 -10.08 -0.85 -17.44
C SER A 96 -11.51 -0.34 -17.74
N VAL A 97 -12.07 0.49 -16.86
CA VAL A 97 -13.41 1.08 -17.03
C VAL A 97 -13.45 2.04 -18.23
N GLU A 98 -12.37 2.77 -18.51
CA GLU A 98 -12.25 3.66 -19.66
C GLU A 98 -12.00 2.93 -20.99
N GLY A 99 -11.93 1.61 -21.00
CA GLY A 99 -11.72 0.82 -22.20
C GLY A 99 -10.25 0.64 -22.60
N ILE A 100 -9.31 0.97 -21.71
CA ILE A 100 -7.87 0.82 -21.95
C ILE A 100 -7.42 -0.54 -21.44
N GLU A 101 -6.98 -1.44 -22.33
CA GLU A 101 -6.54 -2.81 -22.02
C GLU A 101 -7.49 -3.50 -21.02
N THR A 102 -8.79 -3.40 -21.29
CA THR A 102 -9.87 -3.70 -20.31
C THR A 102 -9.72 -5.04 -19.61
N GLU A 103 -9.58 -6.11 -20.38
CA GLU A 103 -9.49 -7.47 -19.81
C GLU A 103 -8.13 -7.72 -19.13
N ASP A 104 -7.04 -7.30 -19.75
CA ASP A 104 -5.70 -7.43 -19.17
C ASP A 104 -5.57 -6.62 -17.88
N ASN A 105 -6.14 -5.44 -17.83
CA ASN A 105 -6.11 -4.60 -16.62
C ASN A 105 -7.01 -5.14 -15.51
N LYS A 106 -8.10 -5.84 -15.81
CA LYS A 106 -8.85 -6.59 -14.79
C LYS A 106 -7.99 -7.68 -14.14
N ILE A 107 -7.23 -8.41 -14.94
CA ILE A 107 -6.30 -9.44 -14.45
C ILE A 107 -5.21 -8.79 -13.59
N ARG A 108 -4.61 -7.70 -14.05
CA ARG A 108 -3.58 -6.96 -13.30
C ARG A 108 -4.12 -6.44 -11.96
N PHE A 109 -5.32 -5.89 -11.95
CA PHE A 109 -5.98 -5.43 -10.74
C PHE A 109 -6.08 -6.55 -9.69
N ASP A 110 -6.59 -7.71 -10.08
CA ASP A 110 -6.75 -8.85 -9.18
C ASP A 110 -5.40 -9.36 -8.68
N LYS A 111 -4.42 -9.50 -9.56
CA LYS A 111 -3.11 -10.03 -9.23
C LYS A 111 -2.27 -9.09 -8.36
N ILE A 112 -2.31 -7.79 -8.63
CA ILE A 112 -1.62 -6.79 -7.79
C ILE A 112 -2.27 -6.73 -6.40
N THR A 113 -3.59 -6.74 -6.33
CA THR A 113 -4.32 -6.78 -5.07
C THR A 113 -3.91 -8.00 -4.23
N GLU A 114 -3.95 -9.19 -4.83
CA GLU A 114 -3.57 -10.44 -4.17
C GLU A 114 -2.10 -10.41 -3.70
N ARG A 115 -1.21 -9.90 -4.52
CA ARG A 115 0.23 -9.88 -4.25
C ARG A 115 0.63 -8.90 -3.14
N TYR A 116 0.08 -7.69 -3.14
CA TYR A 116 0.54 -6.60 -2.28
C TYR A 116 -0.42 -6.21 -1.15
N LEU A 117 -1.71 -6.45 -1.30
CA LEU A 117 -2.72 -5.93 -0.38
C LEU A 117 -3.39 -7.00 0.47
N GLY A 118 -3.69 -8.14 -0.09
CA GLY A 118 -4.32 -9.24 0.63
C GLY A 118 -5.16 -10.14 -0.27
N ASN A 119 -5.55 -11.29 0.29
CA ASN A 119 -6.37 -12.27 -0.40
C ASN A 119 -7.86 -11.97 -0.20
N PHE A 120 -8.64 -12.16 -1.26
CA PHE A 120 -10.08 -12.04 -1.18
C PHE A 120 -10.68 -13.25 -0.46
N SER A 121 -11.43 -12.99 0.61
CA SER A 121 -12.15 -14.02 1.37
C SER A 121 -13.55 -14.18 0.82
N LEU A 122 -13.87 -15.36 0.31
CA LEU A 122 -15.21 -15.67 -0.20
C LEU A 122 -16.27 -15.65 0.90
N SER A 123 -15.91 -16.07 2.12
CA SER A 123 -16.85 -16.09 3.25
C SER A 123 -17.18 -14.69 3.77
N LYS A 124 -16.22 -13.78 3.75
CA LYS A 124 -16.39 -12.39 4.22
C LYS A 124 -16.76 -11.42 3.09
N LEU A 125 -16.58 -11.83 1.83
CA LEU A 125 -16.72 -10.98 0.63
C LEU A 125 -15.89 -9.70 0.70
N SER A 126 -14.68 -9.82 1.27
CA SER A 126 -13.76 -8.70 1.46
C SER A 126 -12.31 -9.19 1.43
N ILE A 127 -11.38 -8.25 1.31
CA ILE A 127 -9.95 -8.55 1.35
C ILE A 127 -9.53 -8.81 2.80
N ASP A 128 -8.85 -9.93 3.05
CA ASP A 128 -8.09 -10.17 4.27
C ASP A 128 -6.74 -9.46 4.10
N PRO A 129 -6.51 -8.31 4.77
CA PRO A 129 -5.35 -7.48 4.47
C PRO A 129 -4.06 -8.04 5.04
N LYS A 130 -2.96 -7.80 4.33
CA LYS A 130 -1.61 -8.09 4.81
C LYS A 130 -1.13 -7.12 5.88
N LEU A 131 -1.71 -5.92 5.93
CA LEU A 131 -1.38 -4.87 6.87
C LEU A 131 -2.60 -4.52 7.71
N THR A 132 -2.43 -4.56 9.03
CA THR A 132 -3.41 -4.07 10.01
C THR A 132 -2.82 -2.86 10.72
N LEU A 133 -3.51 -1.74 10.67
CA LEU A 133 -3.12 -0.51 11.36
C LEU A 133 -3.68 -0.50 12.78
N ASN A 134 -3.35 0.53 13.56
CA ASN A 134 -3.92 0.67 14.90
C ASN A 134 -5.31 1.34 14.84
N ARG A 135 -6.21 0.89 15.70
CA ARG A 135 -7.54 1.48 15.98
C ARG A 135 -8.22 2.18 14.79
N ASN A 136 -8.38 3.52 14.88
CA ASN A 136 -9.09 4.34 13.91
C ASN A 136 -8.46 4.32 12.52
N ASN A 137 -7.15 4.18 12.43
CA ASN A 137 -6.45 4.07 11.16
C ASN A 137 -6.83 2.76 10.45
N ASP A 138 -6.88 1.66 11.18
CA ASP A 138 -7.28 0.37 10.62
C ASP A 138 -8.73 0.37 10.13
N ASP A 139 -9.63 0.98 10.91
CA ASP A 139 -11.03 1.12 10.52
C ASP A 139 -11.17 1.86 9.19
N TYR A 140 -10.49 3.00 9.06
CA TYR A 140 -10.48 3.76 7.82
C TYR A 140 -9.84 2.99 6.66
N TYR A 141 -8.71 2.35 6.91
CA TYR A 141 -7.98 1.56 5.92
C TYR A 141 -8.86 0.40 5.37
N LYS A 142 -9.46 -0.37 6.25
CA LYS A 142 -10.31 -1.53 5.86
C LYS A 142 -11.65 -1.13 5.26
N SER A 143 -12.30 -0.11 5.83
CA SER A 143 -13.67 0.26 5.45
C SER A 143 -13.73 1.13 4.21
N TRP A 144 -12.68 1.90 3.92
CA TRP A 144 -12.66 2.86 2.83
C TRP A 144 -11.53 2.63 1.83
N LEU A 145 -10.28 2.70 2.26
CA LEU A 145 -9.14 2.64 1.33
C LEU A 145 -9.03 1.29 0.60
N LEU A 146 -9.11 0.17 1.30
CA LEU A 146 -9.07 -1.16 0.68
C LEU A 146 -10.25 -1.42 -0.26
N LYS A 147 -11.36 -0.75 -0.05
CA LYS A 147 -12.54 -0.83 -0.92
C LYS A 147 -12.50 0.18 -2.07
N LEU A 148 -11.45 0.98 -2.17
CA LEU A 148 -11.31 2.07 -3.14
C LEU A 148 -12.50 3.03 -3.10
N ARG A 149 -12.95 3.37 -1.89
CA ARG A 149 -14.06 4.29 -1.60
C ARG A 149 -13.58 5.40 -0.70
N GLN A 150 -14.30 6.51 -0.69
CA GLN A 150 -14.12 7.56 0.29
C GLN A 150 -15.45 8.03 0.85
N PRO A 151 -15.50 8.50 2.12
CA PRO A 151 -16.72 9.04 2.71
C PRO A 151 -17.19 10.30 1.97
N ILE A 152 -18.50 10.51 1.93
CA ILE A 152 -19.11 11.71 1.33
C ILE A 152 -18.69 12.96 2.11
N VAL A 153 -18.59 12.85 3.45
CA VAL A 153 -18.26 13.98 4.32
C VAL A 153 -16.87 13.81 4.92
N LEU A 154 -15.86 14.31 4.20
CA LEU A 154 -14.45 14.22 4.61
C LEU A 154 -14.13 15.04 5.88
N SER A 155 -14.88 16.10 6.16
CA SER A 155 -14.67 16.94 7.35
C SER A 155 -14.91 16.22 8.67
N LYS A 156 -15.64 15.11 8.68
CA LYS A 156 -15.88 14.27 9.85
C LYS A 156 -14.76 13.29 10.16
N LEU A 157 -13.77 13.16 9.28
CA LEU A 157 -12.65 12.27 9.51
C LEU A 157 -11.74 12.82 10.62
N LYS A 158 -11.18 11.89 11.39
CA LYS A 158 -10.12 12.22 12.35
C LYS A 158 -8.86 12.69 11.61
N PRO A 159 -7.98 13.50 12.25
CA PRO A 159 -6.79 14.01 11.56
C PRO A 159 -5.93 12.95 10.90
N SER A 160 -5.65 11.83 11.57
CA SER A 160 -4.86 10.75 10.99
C SER A 160 -5.57 10.04 9.83
N GLN A 161 -6.89 9.93 9.86
CA GLN A 161 -7.68 9.39 8.76
C GLN A 161 -7.64 10.29 7.53
N LYS A 162 -7.67 11.62 7.72
CA LYS A 162 -7.47 12.59 6.64
C LYS A 162 -6.09 12.45 6.00
N LEU A 163 -5.05 12.23 6.80
CA LEU A 163 -3.70 11.99 6.28
C LEU A 163 -3.63 10.72 5.42
N LEU A 164 -4.27 9.64 5.85
CA LEU A 164 -4.36 8.41 5.05
C LEU A 164 -5.04 8.66 3.70
N GLN A 165 -6.17 9.36 3.70
CA GLN A 165 -6.89 9.71 2.47
C GLN A 165 -6.07 10.63 1.58
N ASN A 166 -5.45 11.65 2.16
CA ASN A 166 -4.63 12.61 1.42
C ASN A 166 -3.38 11.95 0.82
N ALA A 167 -2.78 10.98 1.50
CA ALA A 167 -1.68 10.18 0.95
C ALA A 167 -2.14 9.42 -0.30
N PHE A 168 -3.31 8.76 -0.23
CA PHE A 168 -3.89 8.08 -1.39
C PHE A 168 -4.12 9.05 -2.55
N ASP A 169 -4.76 10.17 -2.31
CA ASP A 169 -5.07 11.18 -3.32
C ASP A 169 -3.78 11.73 -3.96
N TYR A 170 -2.75 11.97 -3.15
CA TYR A 170 -1.45 12.43 -3.61
C TYR A 170 -0.81 11.44 -4.59
N TYR A 171 -0.69 10.16 -4.22
CA TYR A 171 -0.06 9.16 -5.07
C TYR A 171 -0.90 8.83 -6.30
N PHE A 172 -2.20 8.84 -6.18
CA PHE A 172 -3.07 8.66 -7.34
C PHE A 172 -2.86 9.77 -8.38
N GLU A 173 -2.79 11.01 -7.95
CA GLU A 173 -2.50 12.16 -8.82
C GLU A 173 -1.11 12.06 -9.45
N GLN A 174 -0.08 11.72 -8.66
CA GLN A 174 1.28 11.56 -9.18
C GLN A 174 1.36 10.44 -10.23
N LEU A 175 0.72 9.31 -9.98
CA LEU A 175 0.67 8.20 -10.92
C LEU A 175 -0.07 8.57 -12.21
N GLN A 176 -1.22 9.22 -12.10
CA GLN A 176 -1.95 9.70 -13.27
C GLN A 176 -1.09 10.62 -14.15
N ASN A 177 -0.39 11.57 -13.54
CA ASN A 177 0.46 12.51 -14.26
C ASN A 177 1.67 11.80 -14.89
N HIS A 178 2.29 10.87 -14.17
CA HIS A 178 3.46 10.13 -14.65
C HIS A 178 3.13 9.24 -15.86
N PHE A 179 1.97 8.59 -15.86
CA PHE A 179 1.51 7.70 -16.93
C PHE A 179 0.52 8.35 -17.91
N LYS A 180 0.41 9.67 -17.90
CA LYS A 180 -0.54 10.43 -18.71
C LYS A 180 -0.43 10.18 -20.21
N LEU A 181 0.80 10.07 -20.73
CA LEU A 181 1.09 9.88 -22.15
C LEU A 181 1.25 8.41 -22.53
N ASN A 182 1.43 7.53 -21.57
CA ASN A 182 1.60 6.09 -21.78
C ASN A 182 0.80 5.31 -20.74
N LYS A 183 -0.48 5.12 -21.02
CA LYS A 183 -1.40 4.39 -20.13
C LYS A 183 -1.26 2.87 -20.32
N SER A 184 -0.07 2.37 -20.00
CA SER A 184 0.28 0.95 -20.09
C SER A 184 0.18 0.27 -18.72
N GLY A 185 -0.70 -0.71 -18.61
CA GLY A 185 -0.82 -1.53 -17.40
C GLY A 185 0.44 -2.34 -17.12
N ALA A 186 1.14 -2.80 -18.17
CA ALA A 186 2.42 -3.48 -18.04
C ALA A 186 3.48 -2.56 -17.43
N ASP A 187 3.63 -1.34 -17.94
CA ASP A 187 4.61 -0.38 -17.44
C ASP A 187 4.31 0.05 -16.00
N LEU A 188 3.05 0.24 -15.66
CA LEU A 188 2.64 0.55 -14.28
C LEU A 188 2.93 -0.62 -13.33
N SER A 189 2.72 -1.87 -13.78
CA SER A 189 3.07 -3.07 -13.00
C SER A 189 4.58 -3.17 -12.77
N GLU A 190 5.39 -2.94 -13.79
CA GLU A 190 6.86 -2.92 -13.67
C GLU A 190 7.34 -1.80 -12.75
N PHE A 191 6.71 -0.63 -12.83
CA PHE A 191 7.00 0.48 -11.92
C PHE A 191 6.82 0.07 -10.46
N LEU A 192 5.74 -0.66 -10.14
CA LEU A 192 5.48 -1.16 -8.79
C LEU A 192 6.51 -2.22 -8.36
N GLU A 193 6.90 -3.10 -9.26
CA GLU A 193 7.84 -4.20 -8.99
C GLU A 193 9.26 -3.72 -8.65
N LYS A 194 9.64 -2.51 -9.01
CA LYS A 194 10.94 -1.92 -8.66
C LYS A 194 11.06 -1.46 -7.20
N ILE A 195 9.95 -1.29 -6.53
CA ILE A 195 9.91 -0.76 -5.15
C ILE A 195 10.18 -1.91 -4.12
#